data_e293991d2c0cca4d4937e13fe916afd2
#
_entry.id   e293991d2c0cca4d4937e13fe916afd2
#
_cell.length_a   1.000
_cell.length_b   1.000
_cell.length_c   1.000
_cell.angle_alpha   90.00
_cell.angle_beta   90.00
_cell.angle_gamma   90.00
#
_symmetry.space_group_name_H-M   'P 1'
#
loop_
_entity.id
_entity.type
_entity.pdbx_description
1 polymer ?
#
loop_
_entity_poly.entity_id
_entity_poly.type
_entity_poly.pdbx_seq_one_letter_code
_entity_poly.pdbx_strand_id
1 'polypeptide(L)'
;MKQPYNTALYMRLSRDDESYGDSVSIETQRTILRRFAEENNLHVVGEYIDDGWSGTNFDRPNFQRMMQDVEAGKVNCIASKDLSRFGREHIMMDYYLEFVFPEKGIRYIAVSDNEDTEKGLSDFVPFKNLFN
;
A
#
# COMPACT_ATOMS: atom_id res chain seq x y z
N MET A 1 20.71 15.46 -3.74
CA MET A 1 19.34 15.73 -3.28
C MET A 1 18.44 14.55 -3.59
N LYS A 2 17.71 14.06 -2.58
CA LYS A 2 16.72 13.03 -2.83
C LYS A 2 15.59 13.60 -3.69
N GLN A 3 15.12 12.82 -4.65
CA GLN A 3 13.92 13.14 -5.39
C GLN A 3 12.73 13.14 -4.43
N PRO A 4 11.81 14.09 -4.54
CA PRO A 4 10.59 14.03 -3.73
C PRO A 4 9.78 12.80 -4.12
N TYR A 5 9.09 12.23 -3.13
CA TYR A 5 8.22 11.10 -3.38
C TYR A 5 6.88 11.58 -3.91
N ASN A 6 6.49 11.07 -5.07
CA ASN A 6 5.16 11.25 -5.63
C ASN A 6 4.31 10.10 -5.13
N THR A 7 3.44 10.38 -4.17
CA THR A 7 2.83 9.36 -3.35
C THR A 7 1.37 9.12 -3.74
N ALA A 8 1.05 7.84 -3.96
CA ALA A 8 -0.31 7.37 -4.12
C ALA A 8 -0.81 6.90 -2.74
N LEU A 9 -2.00 7.35 -2.37
CA LEU A 9 -2.66 6.86 -1.17
C LEU A 9 -3.66 5.78 -1.60
N TYR A 10 -3.48 4.57 -1.11
CA TYR A 10 -4.34 3.46 -1.48
C TYR A 10 -5.25 3.07 -0.31
N MET A 11 -6.55 2.95 -0.60
CA MET A 11 -7.57 2.64 0.40
C MET A 11 -8.48 1.53 -0.13
N ARG A 12 -8.83 0.59 0.73
CA ARG A 12 -9.66 -0.54 0.35
C ARG A 12 -10.59 -0.91 1.51
N LEU A 13 -11.82 -1.28 1.19
CA LEU A 13 -12.78 -1.79 2.16
C LEU A 13 -13.73 -2.76 1.47
N SER A 14 -14.00 -3.90 2.11
CA SER A 14 -15.00 -4.84 1.64
C SER A 14 -15.68 -5.50 2.82
N ARG A 15 -16.74 -6.28 2.55
CA ARG A 15 -17.50 -6.95 3.59
C ARG A 15 -16.69 -8.04 4.30
N ASP A 16 -15.77 -8.69 3.61
CA ASP A 16 -14.95 -9.73 4.21
C ASP A 16 -13.94 -9.17 5.22
N ASP A 17 -13.69 -7.86 5.22
CA ASP A 17 -12.83 -7.25 6.22
C ASP A 17 -13.39 -7.42 7.64
N GLU A 18 -14.70 -7.49 7.78
CA GLU A 18 -15.33 -7.71 9.09
C GLU A 18 -14.93 -9.05 9.68
N SER A 19 -14.84 -10.09 8.87
CA SER A 19 -14.46 -11.42 9.34
C SER A 19 -13.01 -11.50 9.77
N TYR A 20 -12.18 -10.53 9.38
CA TYR A 20 -10.79 -10.41 9.85
C TYR A 20 -10.66 -9.41 11.00
N GLY A 21 -11.80 -8.86 11.50
CA GLY A 21 -11.77 -7.88 12.57
C GLY A 21 -11.13 -6.55 12.18
N ASP A 22 -11.22 -6.18 10.90
CA ASP A 22 -10.43 -5.11 10.32
C ASP A 22 -11.27 -4.20 9.41
N SER A 23 -12.48 -3.86 9.86
CA SER A 23 -13.38 -3.00 9.11
C SER A 23 -13.14 -1.53 9.48
N VAL A 24 -12.33 -0.85 8.68
CA VAL A 24 -11.99 0.57 8.87
C VAL A 24 -12.50 1.36 7.67
N SER A 25 -13.31 2.38 7.94
CA SER A 25 -13.93 3.16 6.87
C SER A 25 -12.89 3.83 5.96
N ILE A 26 -13.28 4.09 4.73
CA ILE A 26 -12.44 4.82 3.78
C ILE A 26 -12.07 6.20 4.34
N GLU A 27 -13.03 6.90 4.97
CA GLU A 27 -12.75 8.22 5.56
C GLU A 27 -11.68 8.16 6.65
N THR A 28 -11.73 7.13 7.49
CA THR A 28 -10.72 6.96 8.54
C THR A 28 -9.35 6.65 7.92
N GLN A 29 -9.33 5.78 6.92
CA GLN A 29 -8.08 5.49 6.21
C GLN A 29 -7.51 6.75 5.58
N ARG A 30 -8.35 7.56 4.93
CA ARG A 30 -7.92 8.80 4.29
C ARG A 30 -7.31 9.77 5.31
N THR A 31 -7.97 9.93 6.46
CA THR A 31 -7.49 10.83 7.51
C THR A 31 -6.09 10.41 7.99
N ILE A 32 -5.91 9.13 8.25
CA ILE A 32 -4.62 8.58 8.69
C ILE A 32 -3.53 8.84 7.64
N LEU A 33 -3.86 8.53 6.38
CA LEU A 33 -2.88 8.64 5.29
C LEU A 33 -2.51 10.08 4.97
N ARG A 34 -3.51 10.98 4.96
CA ARG A 34 -3.25 12.39 4.71
C ARG A 34 -2.39 13.01 5.80
N ARG A 35 -2.66 12.67 7.06
CA ARG A 35 -1.85 13.13 8.18
C ARG A 35 -0.42 12.62 8.08
N PHE A 36 -0.26 11.33 7.79
CA PHE A 36 1.06 10.74 7.64
C PHE A 36 1.86 11.42 6.52
N ALA A 37 1.21 11.64 5.37
CA ALA A 37 1.87 12.28 4.22
C ALA A 37 2.33 13.70 4.58
N GLU A 38 1.49 14.46 5.27
CA GLU A 38 1.83 15.81 5.69
C GLU A 38 3.00 15.81 6.67
N GLU A 39 2.97 14.92 7.67
CA GLU A 39 4.01 14.86 8.70
C GLU A 39 5.35 14.37 8.14
N ASN A 40 5.34 13.64 7.04
CA ASN A 40 6.56 13.06 6.45
C ASN A 40 6.95 13.71 5.12
N ASN A 41 6.34 14.84 4.79
CA ASN A 41 6.65 15.62 3.58
C ASN A 41 6.53 14.81 2.30
N LEU A 42 5.50 13.98 2.21
CA LEU A 42 5.21 13.21 1.01
C LEU A 42 4.24 14.00 0.13
N HIS A 43 4.57 14.11 -1.15
CA HIS A 43 3.70 14.79 -2.11
C HIS A 43 2.63 13.81 -2.60
N VAL A 44 1.36 14.06 -2.25
CA VAL A 44 0.25 13.20 -2.64
C VAL A 44 -0.18 13.55 -4.05
N VAL A 45 -0.03 12.61 -4.98
CA VAL A 45 -0.41 12.81 -6.38
C VAL A 45 -1.78 12.21 -6.72
N GLY A 46 -2.32 11.34 -5.86
CA GLY A 46 -3.64 10.80 -6.08
C GLY A 46 -4.09 9.88 -4.96
N GLU A 47 -5.41 9.68 -4.91
CA GLU A 47 -6.05 8.68 -4.05
C GLU A 47 -6.63 7.60 -4.95
N TYR A 48 -6.40 6.35 -4.56
CA TYR A 48 -6.84 5.17 -5.31
C TYR A 48 -7.68 4.33 -4.37
N ILE A 49 -8.98 4.29 -4.60
CA ILE A 49 -9.94 3.75 -3.64
C ILE A 49 -10.72 2.59 -4.28
N ASP A 50 -10.65 1.43 -3.66
CA ASP A 50 -11.42 0.26 -4.05
C ASP A 50 -12.39 -0.10 -2.92
N ASP A 51 -13.55 0.55 -2.92
CA ASP A 51 -14.62 0.28 -1.97
C ASP A 51 -15.47 -0.88 -2.50
N GLY A 52 -15.65 -1.90 -1.66
CA GLY A 52 -16.39 -3.10 -2.06
C GLY A 52 -15.52 -4.21 -2.63
N TRP A 53 -14.20 -4.08 -2.57
CA TRP A 53 -13.27 -5.06 -3.15
C TRP A 53 -12.47 -5.77 -2.08
N SER A 54 -12.38 -7.10 -2.20
CA SER A 54 -11.64 -7.94 -1.26
C SER A 54 -10.13 -7.77 -1.42
N GLY A 55 -9.40 -7.95 -0.32
CA GLY A 55 -7.95 -8.00 -0.34
C GLY A 55 -7.38 -9.33 -0.83
N THR A 56 -8.24 -10.33 -1.15
CA THR A 56 -7.79 -11.66 -1.56
C THR A 56 -7.36 -11.75 -3.01
N ASN A 57 -7.62 -10.72 -3.81
CA ASN A 57 -7.11 -10.66 -5.19
C ASN A 57 -6.61 -9.24 -5.49
N PHE A 58 -5.85 -9.12 -6.57
CA PHE A 58 -5.26 -7.86 -7.00
C PHE A 58 -5.87 -7.34 -8.31
N ASP A 59 -7.01 -7.90 -8.74
CA ASP A 59 -7.74 -7.44 -9.92
C ASP A 59 -8.66 -6.25 -9.60
N ARG A 60 -8.35 -5.51 -8.57
CA ARG A 60 -9.11 -4.35 -8.13
C ARG A 60 -8.86 -3.17 -9.09
N PRO A 61 -9.93 -2.53 -9.59
CA PRO A 61 -9.76 -1.55 -10.69
C PRO A 61 -8.87 -0.36 -10.35
N ASN A 62 -8.97 0.18 -9.15
CA ASN A 62 -8.15 1.34 -8.81
C ASN A 62 -6.75 0.95 -8.37
N PHE A 63 -6.57 -0.27 -7.85
CA PHE A 63 -5.24 -0.82 -7.67
C PHE A 63 -4.53 -0.94 -9.04
N GLN A 64 -5.22 -1.45 -10.05
CA GLN A 64 -4.65 -1.57 -11.39
C GLN A 64 -4.34 -0.20 -11.99
N ARG A 65 -5.22 0.77 -11.78
CA ARG A 65 -4.97 2.15 -12.24
C ARG A 65 -3.73 2.74 -11.57
N MET A 66 -3.57 2.48 -10.28
CA MET A 66 -2.38 2.92 -9.53
C MET A 66 -1.11 2.30 -10.12
N MET A 67 -1.16 1.00 -10.44
CA MET A 67 0.01 0.33 -11.02
C MET A 67 0.32 0.85 -12.43
N GLN A 68 -0.69 1.27 -13.18
CA GLN A 68 -0.46 1.94 -14.47
C GLN A 68 0.26 3.27 -14.27
N ASP A 69 -0.09 4.02 -13.23
CA ASP A 69 0.58 5.28 -12.92
C ASP A 69 2.01 5.06 -12.41
N VAL A 70 2.26 3.93 -11.73
CA VAL A 70 3.62 3.52 -11.38
C VAL A 70 4.44 3.27 -12.65
N GLU A 71 3.89 2.51 -13.60
CA GLU A 71 4.56 2.23 -14.87
C GLU A 71 4.84 3.49 -15.68
N ALA A 72 3.94 4.45 -15.61
CA ALA A 72 4.08 5.74 -16.32
C ALA A 72 5.07 6.68 -15.63
N GLY A 73 5.63 6.31 -14.49
CA GLY A 73 6.56 7.15 -13.75
C GLY A 73 5.88 8.27 -12.95
N LYS A 74 4.57 8.22 -12.81
CA LYS A 74 3.82 9.25 -12.07
C LYS A 74 3.81 9.01 -10.57
N VAL A 75 4.02 7.77 -10.14
CA VAL A 75 3.99 7.35 -8.75
C VAL A 75 5.26 6.59 -8.43
N ASN A 76 5.96 6.99 -7.38
CA ASN A 76 7.15 6.27 -6.91
C ASN A 76 7.07 5.93 -5.41
N CYS A 77 5.91 6.18 -4.79
CA CYS A 77 5.67 5.83 -3.39
C CYS A 77 4.19 5.48 -3.22
N ILE A 78 3.92 4.40 -2.50
CA ILE A 78 2.55 3.96 -2.22
C ILE A 78 2.40 3.86 -0.71
N ALA A 79 1.34 4.46 -0.17
CA ALA A 79 1.03 4.36 1.25
C ALA A 79 -0.37 3.78 1.44
N SER A 80 -0.50 2.80 2.32
CA SER A 80 -1.79 2.29 2.78
C SER A 80 -1.83 2.32 4.30
N LYS A 81 -3.02 2.25 4.87
CA LYS A 81 -3.16 2.27 6.33
C LYS A 81 -2.40 1.12 6.97
N ASP A 82 -2.53 -0.08 6.39
CA ASP A 82 -1.82 -1.28 6.84
C ASP A 82 -1.67 -2.24 5.67
N LEU A 83 -0.96 -3.33 5.90
CA LEU A 83 -0.71 -4.34 4.86
C LEU A 83 -2.00 -4.95 4.33
N SER A 84 -3.00 -5.16 5.20
CA SER A 84 -4.26 -5.78 4.77
C SER A 84 -5.04 -4.90 3.80
N ARG A 85 -4.91 -3.58 3.88
CA ARG A 85 -5.52 -2.66 2.89
C ARG A 85 -4.85 -2.81 1.54
N PHE A 86 -3.53 -3.03 1.53
CA PHE A 86 -2.80 -3.29 0.29
C PHE A 86 -3.22 -4.65 -0.31
N GLY A 87 -3.26 -5.71 0.51
CA GLY A 87 -3.73 -7.02 0.06
C GLY A 87 -3.61 -8.07 1.13
N ARG A 88 -4.25 -9.22 0.91
CA ARG A 88 -4.22 -10.36 1.83
C ARG A 88 -3.70 -11.64 1.19
N GLU A 89 -3.49 -11.66 -0.14
CA GLU A 89 -2.98 -12.84 -0.82
C GLU A 89 -1.44 -12.81 -0.76
N HIS A 90 -0.86 -13.77 -0.06
CA HIS A 90 0.56 -13.75 0.31
C HIS A 90 1.52 -13.83 -0.88
N ILE A 91 1.18 -14.63 -1.88
CA ILE A 91 2.05 -14.79 -3.05
C ILE A 91 2.16 -13.47 -3.81
N MET A 92 1.03 -12.81 -4.04
CA MET A 92 1.02 -11.54 -4.75
C MET A 92 1.62 -10.41 -3.91
N MET A 93 1.38 -10.42 -2.59
CA MET A 93 2.01 -9.46 -1.69
C MET A 93 3.53 -9.55 -1.79
N ASP A 94 4.04 -10.77 -1.71
CA ASP A 94 5.47 -11.02 -1.81
C ASP A 94 6.02 -10.56 -3.16
N TYR A 95 5.29 -10.89 -4.23
CA TYR A 95 5.67 -10.49 -5.59
C TYR A 95 5.83 -8.96 -5.69
N TYR A 96 4.84 -8.20 -5.20
CA TYR A 96 4.94 -6.74 -5.27
C TYR A 96 6.03 -6.18 -4.36
N LEU A 97 6.12 -6.66 -3.13
CA LEU A 97 7.02 -6.07 -2.15
C LEU A 97 8.48 -6.49 -2.35
N GLU A 98 8.71 -7.73 -2.82
CA GLU A 98 10.08 -8.26 -2.96
C GLU A 98 10.64 -8.08 -4.38
N PHE A 99 9.79 -8.00 -5.39
CA PHE A 99 10.25 -7.93 -6.78
C PHE A 99 9.84 -6.65 -7.49
N VAL A 100 8.53 -6.38 -7.58
CA VAL A 100 8.04 -5.29 -8.42
C VAL A 100 8.51 -3.93 -7.89
N PHE A 101 8.28 -3.66 -6.61
CA PHE A 101 8.61 -2.36 -6.04
C PHE A 101 10.12 -2.12 -5.97
N PRO A 102 10.94 -3.07 -5.50
CA PRO A 102 12.39 -2.86 -5.54
C PRO A 102 12.93 -2.64 -6.96
N GLU A 103 12.44 -3.40 -7.93
CA GLU A 103 12.91 -3.27 -9.31
C GLU A 103 12.56 -1.90 -9.89
N LYS A 104 11.39 -1.37 -9.56
CA LYS A 104 10.93 -0.08 -10.08
C LYS A 104 11.30 1.10 -9.19
N GLY A 105 11.97 0.85 -8.09
CA GLY A 105 12.35 1.91 -7.17
C GLY A 105 11.17 2.53 -6.42
N ILE A 106 10.16 1.73 -6.13
CA ILE A 106 8.94 2.19 -5.47
C ILE A 106 9.05 1.96 -3.96
N ARG A 107 8.84 3.02 -3.19
CA ARG A 107 8.74 2.94 -1.74
C ARG A 107 7.32 2.55 -1.35
N TYR A 108 7.17 1.57 -0.47
CA TYR A 108 5.86 1.21 0.07
C TYR A 108 5.83 1.40 1.58
N ILE A 109 4.75 2.00 2.09
CA ILE A 109 4.57 2.31 3.51
C ILE A 109 3.22 1.77 3.97
N ALA A 110 3.23 0.96 5.03
CA ALA A 110 2.02 0.54 5.74
C ALA A 110 2.05 1.23 7.11
N VAL A 111 1.26 2.30 7.23
CA VAL A 111 1.39 3.25 8.35
C VAL A 111 1.16 2.61 9.71
N SER A 112 0.03 1.89 9.87
CA SER A 112 -0.33 1.31 11.17
C SER A 112 0.51 0.10 11.54
N ASP A 113 1.14 -0.55 10.56
CA ASP A 113 2.05 -1.67 10.79
C ASP A 113 3.49 -1.21 11.00
N ASN A 114 3.72 0.07 10.89
CA ASN A 114 5.06 0.65 10.99
C ASN A 114 6.05 -0.01 10.01
N GLU A 115 5.57 -0.30 8.80
CA GLU A 115 6.38 -0.89 7.74
C GLU A 115 6.70 0.14 6.67
N ASP A 116 7.95 0.16 6.23
CA ASP A 116 8.43 1.11 5.22
C ASP A 116 9.59 0.45 4.49
N THR A 117 9.43 0.20 3.20
CA THR A 117 10.45 -0.51 2.42
C THR A 117 11.77 0.25 2.35
N GLU A 118 11.76 1.56 2.52
CA GLU A 118 12.99 2.35 2.57
C GLU A 118 13.86 1.96 3.77
N LYS A 119 13.24 1.48 4.85
CA LYS A 119 13.93 1.04 6.06
C LYS A 119 14.13 -0.47 6.11
N GLY A 120 13.68 -1.19 5.09
CA GLY A 120 13.61 -2.64 5.10
C GLY A 120 12.38 -3.14 5.82
N LEU A 121 11.81 -4.27 5.38
CA LEU A 121 10.63 -4.85 6.00
C LEU A 121 11.01 -5.53 7.32
N SER A 122 10.14 -5.40 8.32
CA SER A 122 10.37 -6.01 9.61
C SER A 122 10.13 -7.52 9.55
N ASP A 123 10.59 -8.23 10.60
CA ASP A 123 10.38 -9.67 10.73
C ASP A 123 8.92 -10.04 11.02
N PHE A 124 8.08 -9.04 11.31
CA PHE A 124 6.65 -9.25 11.56
C PHE A 124 5.83 -9.36 10.27
N VAL A 125 6.43 -9.10 9.11
CA VAL A 125 5.75 -9.28 7.83
C VAL A 125 5.72 -10.79 7.52
N PRO A 126 4.54 -11.46 7.56
CA PRO A 126 4.51 -12.93 7.51
C PRO A 126 5.15 -13.55 6.28
N PHE A 127 4.92 -12.96 5.10
CA PHE A 127 5.45 -13.53 3.86
C PHE A 127 6.97 -13.42 3.76
N LYS A 128 7.59 -12.50 4.49
CA LYS A 128 9.04 -12.36 4.51
C LYS A 128 9.72 -13.61 5.05
N ASN A 129 9.09 -14.27 6.00
CA ASN A 129 9.64 -15.46 6.64
C ASN A 129 9.52 -16.72 5.78
N LEU A 130 8.79 -16.67 4.68
CA LEU A 130 8.66 -17.81 3.77
C LEU A 130 9.97 -18.13 3.05
N PHE A 131 10.89 -17.19 2.99
CA PHE A 131 12.14 -17.30 2.24
C PHE A 131 13.37 -17.40 3.12
N ASN A 132 13.17 -17.48 4.42
CA ASN A 132 14.29 -17.58 5.37
C ASN A 132 14.43 -18.98 5.94
#